data_adb4339cca49bc0e66846dcc4155b862
#
_entry.id   adb4339cca49bc0e66846dcc4155b862
#
_cell.length_a   1.000
_cell.length_b   1.000
_cell.length_c   1.000
_cell.angle_alpha   90.00
_cell.angle_beta   90.00
_cell.angle_gamma   90.00
#
_symmetry.space_group_name_H-M   'P 1'
#
loop_
_entity.id
_entity.type
_entity.pdbx_description
1 polymer ?
#
loop_
_entity_poly.entity_id
_entity_poly.type
_entity_poly.pdbx_seq_one_letter_code
_entity_poly.pdbx_strand_id
1 'polypeptide(L)'
;ALVFIEFFLFMQDYYGTLAAPFLALKLVELLAVLYIAVNLRTLQKGGEKLARGDFSSPIDTKYLIGDFKRYGQELNDVQGGLEQAVQEQMKAEHLKTELITNVSHDIKTPLTSIVNYVDLLKKEDMPSPAAREYVDVLDRQSKRLKKLTEDLVEASKASSGALNVELQPTDVNVLLSQIEGEYQERLAACHLTLVTQPPAPGTMIQADSRLLSRVMDNLVSNVCKYALENTRVYVTAAVRDGQAVISFKNVSRDELNISPDELMERFVRGDASRHSEGSGLGLSIARSLVQLQGGTFALSIDADLFRADIVFPLI
;
A
#
# COMPACT_ATOMS: atom_id res chain seq x y z
N ALA A 1 5.53 46.22 -38.02
CA ALA A 1 4.17 46.73 -38.28
C ALA A 1 3.73 47.74 -37.22
N LEU A 2 3.79 47.45 -35.94
CA LEU A 2 3.37 48.33 -34.84
C LEU A 2 4.12 49.68 -34.85
N VAL A 3 5.44 49.67 -34.96
CA VAL A 3 6.28 50.87 -35.02
C VAL A 3 5.90 51.75 -36.20
N PHE A 4 5.51 51.18 -37.34
CA PHE A 4 5.05 51.94 -38.51
C PHE A 4 3.68 52.58 -38.27
N ILE A 5 2.77 51.88 -37.60
CA ILE A 5 1.44 52.41 -37.22
C ILE A 5 1.62 53.56 -36.21
N GLU A 6 2.50 53.39 -35.23
CA GLU A 6 2.84 54.40 -34.24
C GLU A 6 3.43 55.66 -34.87
N PHE A 7 4.39 55.51 -35.81
CA PHE A 7 4.97 56.63 -36.54
C PHE A 7 3.92 57.34 -37.37
N PHE A 8 3.06 56.61 -38.05
CA PHE A 8 1.98 57.19 -38.87
C PHE A 8 0.96 57.92 -37.97
N LEU A 9 0.53 57.39 -36.87
CA LEU A 9 -0.37 58.00 -35.89
C LEU A 9 0.28 59.27 -35.27
N PHE A 10 1.57 59.25 -34.95
CA PHE A 10 2.32 60.38 -34.40
C PHE A 10 2.44 61.52 -35.43
N MET A 11 2.71 61.22 -36.71
CA MET A 11 2.73 62.21 -37.78
C MET A 11 1.38 62.83 -38.05
N GLN A 12 0.27 62.05 -37.88
CA GLN A 12 -1.08 62.55 -38.10
C GLN A 12 -1.59 63.35 -36.87
N ASP A 13 -1.06 63.11 -35.68
CA ASP A 13 -1.31 63.90 -34.47
C ASP A 13 -0.78 65.32 -34.53
N TYR A 14 0.27 65.55 -35.35
CA TYR A 14 0.76 66.89 -35.64
C TYR A 14 -0.34 67.79 -36.19
N TYR A 15 -1.41 67.24 -36.73
CA TYR A 15 -2.61 67.99 -37.20
C TYR A 15 -3.80 67.93 -36.19
N GLY A 16 -3.61 67.44 -34.96
CA GLY A 16 -4.55 67.62 -33.85
C GLY A 16 -5.81 66.71 -33.80
N THR A 17 -5.95 65.77 -34.72
CA THR A 17 -7.20 64.95 -34.80
C THR A 17 -7.08 63.54 -34.30
N LEU A 18 -5.88 63.04 -33.93
CA LEU A 18 -5.64 61.62 -33.60
C LEU A 18 -4.93 61.37 -32.27
N ALA A 19 -4.78 62.35 -31.39
CA ALA A 19 -4.16 62.18 -30.06
C ALA A 19 -4.86 61.14 -29.20
N ALA A 20 -6.20 61.11 -29.23
CA ALA A 20 -7.00 60.15 -28.41
C ALA A 20 -6.80 58.69 -28.86
N PRO A 21 -6.89 58.30 -30.15
CA PRO A 21 -6.65 56.92 -30.56
C PRO A 21 -5.18 56.51 -30.39
N PHE A 22 -4.21 57.41 -30.56
CA PHE A 22 -2.79 57.13 -30.26
C PHE A 22 -2.56 56.80 -28.78
N LEU A 23 -3.10 57.60 -27.85
CA LEU A 23 -3.01 57.36 -26.42
C LEU A 23 -3.71 56.05 -26.03
N ALA A 24 -4.88 55.74 -26.63
CA ALA A 24 -5.57 54.48 -26.41
C ALA A 24 -4.74 53.25 -26.85
N LEU A 25 -4.07 53.35 -28.03
CA LEU A 25 -3.20 52.27 -28.52
C LEU A 25 -2.00 52.06 -27.56
N LYS A 26 -1.37 53.17 -27.11
CA LYS A 26 -0.25 53.09 -26.16
C LYS A 26 -0.68 52.53 -24.80
N LEU A 27 -1.87 52.82 -24.33
CA LEU A 27 -2.41 52.23 -23.12
C LEU A 27 -2.62 50.71 -23.26
N VAL A 28 -3.17 50.24 -24.40
CA VAL A 28 -3.35 48.81 -24.68
C VAL A 28 -1.99 48.12 -24.76
N GLU A 29 -0.99 48.68 -25.43
CA GLU A 29 0.38 48.16 -25.48
C GLU A 29 0.99 48.04 -24.08
N LEU A 30 0.87 49.07 -23.25
CA LEU A 30 1.36 49.06 -21.87
C LEU A 30 0.69 47.96 -21.03
N LEU A 31 -0.64 47.82 -21.14
CA LEU A 31 -1.38 46.78 -20.45
C LEU A 31 -0.97 45.38 -20.92
N ALA A 32 -0.75 45.19 -22.22
CA ALA A 32 -0.31 43.89 -22.76
C ALA A 32 1.10 43.52 -22.26
N VAL A 33 2.04 44.49 -22.27
CA VAL A 33 3.40 44.28 -21.74
C VAL A 33 3.37 43.96 -20.24
N LEU A 34 2.57 44.71 -19.47
CA LEU A 34 2.41 44.49 -18.04
C LEU A 34 1.82 43.09 -17.76
N TYR A 35 0.81 42.70 -18.53
CA TYR A 35 0.21 41.39 -18.45
C TYR A 35 1.24 40.26 -18.69
N ILE A 36 2.02 40.36 -19.78
CA ILE A 36 3.07 39.36 -20.10
C ILE A 36 4.12 39.32 -18.97
N ALA A 37 4.58 40.46 -18.48
CA ALA A 37 5.59 40.56 -17.44
C ALA A 37 5.12 39.91 -16.13
N VAL A 38 3.85 40.14 -15.71
CA VAL A 38 3.27 39.56 -14.51
C VAL A 38 3.15 38.04 -14.65
N ASN A 39 2.63 37.54 -15.79
CA ASN A 39 2.47 36.09 -16.01
C ASN A 39 3.82 35.38 -16.07
N LEU A 40 4.81 35.96 -16.78
CA LEU A 40 6.16 35.40 -16.83
C LEU A 40 6.81 35.33 -15.45
N ARG A 41 6.65 36.37 -14.63
CA ARG A 41 7.17 36.42 -13.25
C ARG A 41 6.48 35.36 -12.36
N THR A 42 5.18 35.09 -12.56
CA THR A 42 4.43 34.07 -11.82
C THR A 42 4.96 32.69 -12.16
N LEU A 43 5.14 32.37 -13.45
CA LEU A 43 5.71 31.09 -13.89
C LEU A 43 7.17 30.91 -13.43
N GLN A 44 7.98 31.95 -13.52
CA GLN A 44 9.38 31.94 -13.07
C GLN A 44 9.47 31.62 -11.56
N LYS A 45 8.67 32.30 -10.72
CA LYS A 45 8.62 32.03 -9.27
C LYS A 45 8.17 30.61 -8.97
N GLY A 46 7.20 30.07 -9.73
CA GLY A 46 6.77 28.68 -9.61
C GLY A 46 7.91 27.70 -9.95
N GLY A 47 8.60 27.94 -11.07
CA GLY A 47 9.75 27.14 -11.46
C GLY A 47 10.93 27.21 -10.47
N GLU A 48 11.20 28.39 -9.87
CA GLU A 48 12.23 28.54 -8.84
C GLU A 48 11.89 27.74 -7.55
N LYS A 49 10.62 27.71 -7.14
CA LYS A 49 10.17 26.89 -6.00
C LYS A 49 10.36 25.40 -6.30
N LEU A 50 9.93 24.98 -7.49
CA LEU A 50 10.09 23.59 -7.94
C LEU A 50 11.57 23.17 -7.94
N ALA A 51 12.46 24.03 -8.44
CA ALA A 51 13.90 23.78 -8.47
C ALA A 51 14.54 23.71 -7.07
N ARG A 52 13.93 24.32 -6.06
CA ARG A 52 14.35 24.25 -4.66
C ARG A 52 13.74 23.06 -3.89
N GLY A 53 12.89 22.26 -4.55
CA GLY A 53 12.21 21.12 -3.91
C GLY A 53 11.02 21.53 -3.03
N ASP A 54 10.50 22.74 -3.17
CA ASP A 54 9.27 23.18 -2.49
C ASP A 54 8.06 22.81 -3.36
N PHE A 55 7.44 21.67 -3.03
CA PHE A 55 6.25 21.14 -3.70
C PHE A 55 4.95 21.51 -2.99
N SER A 56 4.99 22.33 -1.92
CA SER A 56 3.84 22.57 -1.04
C SER A 56 2.76 23.47 -1.63
N SER A 57 3.08 24.27 -2.66
CA SER A 57 2.15 25.26 -3.21
C SER A 57 2.15 25.29 -4.73
N PRO A 58 1.05 24.84 -5.37
CA PRO A 58 0.92 24.88 -6.82
C PRO A 58 0.88 26.33 -7.34
N ILE A 59 1.26 26.50 -8.60
CA ILE A 59 1.17 27.79 -9.31
C ILE A 59 -0.31 28.13 -9.47
N ASP A 60 -0.71 29.33 -9.05
CA ASP A 60 -2.07 29.82 -9.27
C ASP A 60 -2.27 30.13 -10.77
N THR A 61 -3.04 29.30 -11.45
CA THR A 61 -3.35 29.42 -12.87
C THR A 61 -4.65 30.19 -13.16
N LYS A 62 -5.32 30.70 -12.11
CA LYS A 62 -6.65 31.34 -12.22
C LYS A 62 -6.66 32.55 -13.16
N TYR A 63 -5.60 33.35 -13.12
CA TYR A 63 -5.49 34.58 -13.90
C TYR A 63 -4.58 34.43 -15.13
N LEU A 64 -4.07 33.25 -15.39
CA LEU A 64 -3.28 32.94 -16.58
C LEU A 64 -4.22 32.66 -17.77
N ILE A 65 -3.88 33.13 -18.97
CA ILE A 65 -4.66 32.92 -20.19
C ILE A 65 -3.76 32.31 -21.29
N GLY A 66 -4.37 31.50 -22.18
CA GLY A 66 -3.68 30.92 -23.33
C GLY A 66 -2.52 30.01 -22.94
N ASP A 67 -1.37 30.21 -23.58
CA ASP A 67 -0.16 29.43 -23.39
C ASP A 67 0.39 29.53 -21.97
N PHE A 68 0.29 30.68 -21.31
CA PHE A 68 0.74 30.83 -19.93
C PHE A 68 -0.04 29.92 -18.97
N LYS A 69 -1.35 29.75 -19.20
CA LYS A 69 -2.19 28.85 -18.42
C LYS A 69 -1.77 27.40 -18.63
N ARG A 70 -1.56 27.00 -19.88
CA ARG A 70 -1.10 25.65 -20.23
C ARG A 70 0.23 25.32 -19.55
N TYR A 71 1.24 26.21 -19.68
CA TYR A 71 2.53 26.02 -19.01
C TYR A 71 2.43 25.99 -17.49
N GLY A 72 1.57 26.80 -16.89
CA GLY A 72 1.31 26.76 -15.45
C GLY A 72 0.71 25.42 -15.01
N GLN A 73 -0.19 24.84 -15.81
CA GLN A 73 -0.77 23.51 -15.55
C GLN A 73 0.27 22.42 -15.72
N GLU A 74 1.05 22.41 -16.80
CA GLU A 74 2.14 21.46 -17.04
C GLU A 74 3.17 21.47 -15.90
N LEU A 75 3.52 22.65 -15.37
CA LEU A 75 4.41 22.77 -14.21
C LEU A 75 3.77 22.20 -12.94
N ASN A 76 2.48 22.39 -12.71
CA ASN A 76 1.75 21.81 -11.58
C ASN A 76 1.67 20.28 -11.69
N ASP A 77 1.46 19.73 -12.89
CA ASP A 77 1.44 18.30 -13.14
C ASP A 77 2.82 17.66 -12.86
N VAL A 78 3.90 18.32 -13.30
CA VAL A 78 5.28 17.91 -12.99
C VAL A 78 5.54 17.97 -11.47
N GLN A 79 5.06 19.02 -10.80
CA GLN A 79 5.16 19.19 -9.35
C GLN A 79 4.48 18.02 -8.62
N GLY A 80 3.23 17.69 -8.97
CA GLY A 80 2.49 16.58 -8.39
C GLY A 80 3.18 15.23 -8.60
N GLY A 81 3.70 14.98 -9.80
CA GLY A 81 4.45 13.78 -10.12
C GLY A 81 5.76 13.63 -9.32
N LEU A 82 6.50 14.73 -9.14
CA LEU A 82 7.72 14.76 -8.33
C LEU A 82 7.42 14.57 -6.84
N GLU A 83 6.39 15.22 -6.32
CA GLU A 83 5.97 15.06 -4.92
C GLU A 83 5.61 13.60 -4.63
N GLN A 84 4.82 12.97 -5.52
CA GLN A 84 4.47 11.56 -5.39
C GLN A 84 5.72 10.66 -5.43
N ALA A 85 6.62 10.86 -6.38
CA ALA A 85 7.86 10.09 -6.52
C ALA A 85 8.76 10.21 -5.27
N VAL A 86 8.90 11.41 -4.71
CA VAL A 86 9.66 11.66 -3.47
C VAL A 86 9.01 10.96 -2.29
N GLN A 87 7.69 11.04 -2.16
CA GLN A 87 6.97 10.35 -1.07
C GLN A 87 7.08 8.83 -1.18
N GLU A 88 6.99 8.27 -2.37
CA GLU A 88 7.17 6.82 -2.61
C GLU A 88 8.60 6.39 -2.26
N GLN A 89 9.60 7.18 -2.67
CA GLN A 89 11.00 6.91 -2.31
C GLN A 89 11.25 7.00 -0.81
N MET A 90 10.71 8.01 -0.13
CA MET A 90 10.81 8.14 1.32
C MET A 90 10.13 6.98 2.05
N LYS A 91 8.96 6.54 1.59
CA LYS A 91 8.30 5.33 2.11
C LYS A 91 9.15 4.09 1.92
N ALA A 92 9.76 3.90 0.75
CA ALA A 92 10.63 2.76 0.47
C ALA A 92 11.87 2.74 1.39
N GLU A 93 12.52 3.89 1.59
CA GLU A 93 13.67 4.03 2.50
C GLU A 93 13.29 3.81 3.98
N HIS A 94 12.14 4.37 4.42
CA HIS A 94 11.63 4.15 5.76
C HIS A 94 11.32 2.67 6.02
N LEU A 95 10.63 2.02 5.07
CA LEU A 95 10.32 0.60 5.13
C LEU A 95 11.60 -0.27 5.18
N LYS A 96 12.63 0.09 4.42
CA LYS A 96 13.93 -0.60 4.43
C LYS A 96 14.60 -0.53 5.80
N THR A 97 14.60 0.66 6.41
CA THR A 97 15.18 0.89 7.75
C THR A 97 14.39 0.17 8.85
N GLU A 98 13.08 0.24 8.80
CA GLU A 98 12.17 -0.44 9.72
C GLU A 98 12.29 -1.97 9.60
N LEU A 99 12.33 -2.50 8.37
CA LEU A 99 12.63 -3.90 8.08
C LEU A 99 13.92 -4.37 8.76
N ILE A 100 15.02 -3.65 8.55
CA ILE A 100 16.33 -4.02 9.12
C ILE A 100 16.28 -4.02 10.65
N THR A 101 15.65 -3.02 11.26
CA THR A 101 15.61 -2.87 12.72
C THR A 101 14.71 -3.91 13.38
N ASN A 102 13.48 -4.06 12.90
CA ASN A 102 12.49 -4.97 13.50
C ASN A 102 12.84 -6.43 13.26
N VAL A 103 13.33 -6.76 12.06
CA VAL A 103 13.80 -8.11 11.74
C VAL A 103 15.02 -8.49 12.59
N SER A 104 15.95 -7.57 12.78
CA SER A 104 17.12 -7.83 13.64
C SER A 104 16.69 -8.15 15.07
N HIS A 105 15.69 -7.46 15.60
CA HIS A 105 15.15 -7.73 16.93
C HIS A 105 14.43 -9.10 16.99
N ASP A 106 13.55 -9.38 16.02
CA ASP A 106 12.75 -10.60 16.00
C ASP A 106 13.54 -11.88 15.66
N ILE A 107 14.65 -11.74 14.97
CA ILE A 107 15.65 -12.81 14.76
C ILE A 107 16.54 -13.00 16.00
N LYS A 108 16.95 -11.93 16.67
CA LYS A 108 17.84 -11.97 17.82
C LYS A 108 17.24 -12.78 19.00
N THR A 109 15.94 -12.63 19.24
CA THR A 109 15.24 -13.29 20.34
C THR A 109 15.26 -14.82 20.21
N PRO A 110 14.77 -15.45 19.10
CA PRO A 110 14.83 -16.90 18.95
C PRO A 110 16.27 -17.42 18.83
N LEU A 111 17.17 -16.67 18.21
CA LEU A 111 18.59 -17.05 18.12
C LEU A 111 19.25 -17.10 19.51
N THR A 112 18.99 -16.11 20.36
CA THR A 112 19.49 -16.11 21.75
C THR A 112 18.95 -17.33 22.53
N SER A 113 17.66 -17.66 22.36
CA SER A 113 17.08 -18.86 22.97
C SER A 113 17.73 -20.14 22.49
N ILE A 114 17.95 -20.28 21.17
CA ILE A 114 18.65 -21.42 20.58
C ILE A 114 20.04 -21.59 21.23
N VAL A 115 20.85 -20.52 21.26
CA VAL A 115 22.19 -20.54 21.86
C VAL A 115 22.13 -20.96 23.33
N ASN A 116 21.24 -20.37 24.12
CA ASN A 116 21.10 -20.70 25.54
C ASN A 116 20.75 -22.17 25.76
N TYR A 117 19.79 -22.73 25.00
CA TYR A 117 19.41 -24.12 25.13
C TYR A 117 20.46 -25.09 24.61
N VAL A 118 21.23 -24.72 23.60
CA VAL A 118 22.40 -25.50 23.16
C VAL A 118 23.46 -25.56 24.26
N ASP A 119 23.72 -24.44 24.94
CA ASP A 119 24.68 -24.41 26.06
C ASP A 119 24.20 -25.23 27.27
N LEU A 120 22.88 -25.27 27.52
CA LEU A 120 22.29 -26.13 28.53
C LEU A 120 22.40 -27.62 28.16
N LEU A 121 22.05 -27.97 26.91
CA LEU A 121 22.22 -29.35 26.42
C LEU A 121 23.65 -29.85 26.52
N LYS A 122 24.63 -29.00 26.29
CA LYS A 122 26.08 -29.37 26.46
C LYS A 122 26.48 -29.69 27.90
N LYS A 123 25.70 -29.27 28.90
CA LYS A 123 25.94 -29.48 30.32
C LYS A 123 25.18 -30.67 30.87
N GLU A 124 24.20 -31.21 30.11
CA GLU A 124 23.37 -32.36 30.50
C GLU A 124 24.00 -33.68 30.00
N ASP A 125 24.06 -34.68 30.87
CA ASP A 125 24.35 -36.07 30.47
C ASP A 125 23.11 -36.68 29.78
N MET A 126 23.22 -37.03 28.52
CA MET A 126 22.12 -37.57 27.72
C MET A 126 21.78 -39.03 28.10
N PRO A 127 20.52 -39.46 28.20
CA PRO A 127 19.24 -38.80 27.90
C PRO A 127 18.45 -38.40 29.16
N SER A 128 18.56 -37.18 29.61
CA SER A 128 17.74 -36.68 30.71
C SER A 128 16.38 -36.13 30.19
N PRO A 129 15.30 -36.13 30.99
CA PRO A 129 14.04 -35.47 30.64
C PRO A 129 14.24 -33.98 30.31
N ALA A 130 15.11 -33.29 31.01
CA ALA A 130 15.46 -31.89 30.76
C ALA A 130 16.07 -31.68 29.37
N ALA A 131 16.97 -32.59 28.92
CA ALA A 131 17.56 -32.53 27.60
C ALA A 131 16.50 -32.63 26.47
N ARG A 132 15.45 -33.44 26.68
CA ARG A 132 14.32 -33.53 25.72
C ARG A 132 13.56 -32.20 25.63
N GLU A 133 13.24 -31.59 26.77
CA GLU A 133 12.56 -30.31 26.83
C GLU A 133 13.39 -29.22 26.11
N TYR A 134 14.71 -29.19 26.30
CA TYR A 134 15.59 -28.25 25.62
C TYR A 134 15.61 -28.46 24.11
N VAL A 135 15.60 -29.69 23.64
CA VAL A 135 15.52 -30.02 22.21
C VAL A 135 14.16 -29.60 21.64
N ASP A 136 13.06 -29.77 22.33
CA ASP A 136 11.73 -29.34 21.90
C ASP A 136 11.64 -27.82 21.77
N VAL A 137 12.27 -27.07 22.70
CA VAL A 137 12.36 -25.61 22.62
C VAL A 137 13.20 -25.20 21.42
N LEU A 138 14.36 -25.84 21.20
CA LEU A 138 15.22 -25.57 20.06
C LEU A 138 14.50 -25.81 18.73
N ASP A 139 13.79 -26.93 18.59
CA ASP A 139 13.01 -27.25 17.39
C ASP A 139 11.96 -26.16 17.11
N ARG A 140 11.19 -25.80 18.14
CA ARG A 140 10.17 -24.76 18.05
C ARG A 140 10.75 -23.40 17.62
N GLN A 141 11.86 -22.98 18.25
CA GLN A 141 12.50 -21.70 17.95
C GLN A 141 13.19 -21.72 16.57
N SER A 142 13.76 -22.84 16.17
CA SER A 142 14.33 -22.98 14.82
C SER A 142 13.27 -22.91 13.73
N LYS A 143 12.12 -23.58 13.91
CA LYS A 143 10.98 -23.52 13.00
C LYS A 143 10.43 -22.08 12.90
N ARG A 144 10.34 -21.40 14.04
CA ARG A 144 9.93 -19.99 14.09
C ARG A 144 10.87 -19.08 13.30
N LEU A 145 12.18 -19.23 13.50
CA LEU A 145 13.19 -18.46 12.79
C LEU A 145 13.15 -18.70 11.28
N LYS A 146 13.02 -19.98 10.86
CA LYS A 146 12.86 -20.34 9.45
C LYS A 146 11.66 -19.63 8.84
N LYS A 147 10.51 -19.68 9.49
CA LYS A 147 9.30 -18.99 9.00
C LYS A 147 9.47 -17.47 8.91
N LEU A 148 10.10 -16.84 9.91
CA LEU A 148 10.39 -15.40 9.88
C LEU A 148 11.27 -15.00 8.70
N THR A 149 12.30 -15.80 8.41
CA THR A 149 13.18 -15.55 7.25
C THR A 149 12.47 -15.74 5.90
N GLU A 150 11.63 -16.76 5.79
CA GLU A 150 10.80 -17.01 4.60
C GLU A 150 9.81 -15.86 4.37
N ASP A 151 9.06 -15.47 5.40
CA ASP A 151 8.10 -14.35 5.36
C ASP A 151 8.82 -13.02 4.98
N LEU A 152 10.05 -12.80 5.48
CA LEU A 152 10.83 -11.62 5.15
C LEU A 152 11.24 -11.57 3.67
N VAL A 153 11.78 -12.69 3.16
CA VAL A 153 12.19 -12.79 1.75
C VAL A 153 10.97 -12.60 0.84
N GLU A 154 9.84 -13.19 1.21
CA GLU A 154 8.59 -13.05 0.45
C GLU A 154 8.10 -11.59 0.46
N ALA A 155 8.05 -10.95 1.63
CA ALA A 155 7.68 -9.54 1.76
C ALA A 155 8.60 -8.62 0.95
N SER A 156 9.91 -8.90 0.95
CA SER A 156 10.90 -8.15 0.18
C SER A 156 10.68 -8.32 -1.34
N LYS A 157 10.49 -9.55 -1.82
CA LYS A 157 10.22 -9.84 -3.24
C LYS A 157 8.89 -9.28 -3.70
N ALA A 158 7.85 -9.39 -2.88
CA ALA A 158 6.53 -8.82 -3.18
C ALA A 158 6.59 -7.29 -3.29
N SER A 159 7.36 -6.64 -2.42
CA SER A 159 7.52 -5.18 -2.41
C SER A 159 8.34 -4.63 -3.58
N SER A 160 9.35 -5.38 -4.03
CA SER A 160 10.21 -4.99 -5.15
C SER A 160 9.64 -5.37 -6.53
N GLY A 161 8.48 -6.04 -6.60
CA GLY A 161 7.91 -6.55 -7.86
C GLY A 161 8.73 -7.71 -8.47
N ALA A 162 9.67 -8.30 -7.71
CA ALA A 162 10.55 -9.36 -8.19
C ALA A 162 9.90 -10.77 -8.19
N LEU A 163 8.63 -10.88 -7.78
CA LEU A 163 7.87 -12.12 -7.88
C LEU A 163 7.35 -12.31 -9.31
N ASN A 164 7.56 -13.49 -9.87
CA ASN A 164 6.93 -13.87 -11.13
C ASN A 164 5.44 -14.18 -10.90
N VAL A 165 4.56 -13.45 -11.57
CA VAL A 165 3.09 -13.58 -11.45
C VAL A 165 2.55 -14.22 -12.74
N GLU A 166 1.88 -15.35 -12.62
CA GLU A 166 1.28 -16.10 -13.72
C GLU A 166 -0.25 -16.02 -13.62
N LEU A 167 -0.83 -14.96 -14.16
CA LEU A 167 -2.28 -14.76 -14.13
C LEU A 167 -2.98 -15.78 -15.05
N GLN A 168 -3.98 -16.48 -14.50
CA GLN A 168 -4.82 -17.43 -15.19
C GLN A 168 -6.30 -17.21 -14.83
N PRO A 169 -7.25 -17.54 -15.76
CA PRO A 169 -8.66 -17.53 -15.43
C PRO A 169 -8.94 -18.48 -14.25
N THR A 170 -9.46 -17.94 -13.16
CA THR A 170 -9.73 -18.68 -11.92
C THR A 170 -11.21 -18.54 -11.55
N ASP A 171 -11.92 -19.66 -11.41
CA ASP A 171 -13.29 -19.69 -10.92
C ASP A 171 -13.31 -19.54 -9.40
N VAL A 172 -13.98 -18.48 -8.92
CA VAL A 172 -14.08 -18.15 -7.48
C VAL A 172 -14.84 -19.25 -6.70
N ASN A 173 -15.77 -19.96 -7.33
CA ASN A 173 -16.46 -21.09 -6.69
C ASN A 173 -15.50 -22.25 -6.42
N VAL A 174 -14.64 -22.56 -7.42
CA VAL A 174 -13.62 -23.60 -7.27
C VAL A 174 -12.63 -23.19 -6.17
N LEU A 175 -12.20 -21.92 -6.15
CA LEU A 175 -11.32 -21.39 -5.11
C LEU A 175 -11.93 -21.56 -3.70
N LEU A 176 -13.21 -21.22 -3.50
CA LEU A 176 -13.87 -21.38 -2.21
C LEU A 176 -13.97 -22.86 -1.80
N SER A 177 -14.28 -23.74 -2.75
CA SER A 177 -14.33 -25.19 -2.48
C SER A 177 -12.96 -25.74 -2.08
N GLN A 178 -11.87 -25.24 -2.68
CA GLN A 178 -10.50 -25.58 -2.29
C GLN A 178 -10.18 -25.07 -0.89
N ILE A 179 -10.55 -23.84 -0.55
CA ILE A 179 -10.38 -23.26 0.79
C ILE A 179 -11.11 -24.14 1.83
N GLU A 180 -12.34 -24.54 1.54
CA GLU A 180 -13.11 -25.40 2.43
C GLU A 180 -12.41 -26.76 2.65
N GLY A 181 -12.01 -27.43 1.57
CA GLY A 181 -11.34 -28.73 1.67
C GLY A 181 -9.98 -28.68 2.36
N GLU A 182 -9.20 -27.63 2.14
CA GLU A 182 -7.82 -27.51 2.65
C GLU A 182 -7.77 -27.02 4.11
N TYR A 183 -8.65 -26.07 4.48
CA TYR A 183 -8.53 -25.39 5.77
C TYR A 183 -9.55 -25.80 6.83
N GLN A 184 -10.57 -26.60 6.50
CA GLN A 184 -11.62 -27.03 7.43
C GLN A 184 -11.04 -27.75 8.66
N GLU A 185 -10.17 -28.74 8.45
CA GLU A 185 -9.55 -29.50 9.56
C GLU A 185 -8.62 -28.60 10.39
N ARG A 186 -7.88 -27.73 9.75
CA ARG A 186 -6.97 -26.79 10.41
C ARG A 186 -7.71 -25.80 11.31
N LEU A 187 -8.84 -25.26 10.84
CA LEU A 187 -9.70 -24.37 11.63
C LEU A 187 -10.40 -25.13 12.76
N ALA A 188 -10.85 -26.36 12.52
CA ALA A 188 -11.44 -27.23 13.55
C ALA A 188 -10.43 -27.53 14.67
N ALA A 189 -9.15 -27.75 14.34
CA ALA A 189 -8.08 -27.93 15.33
C ALA A 189 -7.83 -26.65 16.18
N CYS A 190 -8.22 -25.47 15.68
CA CYS A 190 -8.21 -24.19 16.40
C CYS A 190 -9.56 -23.91 17.11
N HIS A 191 -10.45 -24.91 17.27
CA HIS A 191 -11.80 -24.76 17.80
C HIS A 191 -12.69 -23.75 17.06
N LEU A 192 -12.51 -23.64 15.74
CA LEU A 192 -13.25 -22.73 14.87
C LEU A 192 -14.08 -23.51 13.85
N THR A 193 -15.26 -22.98 13.51
CA THR A 193 -16.14 -23.57 12.49
C THR A 193 -16.08 -22.74 11.23
N LEU A 194 -15.63 -23.33 10.12
CA LEU A 194 -15.63 -22.67 8.80
C LEU A 194 -17.05 -22.65 8.22
N VAL A 195 -17.46 -21.51 7.72
CA VAL A 195 -18.71 -21.31 6.97
C VAL A 195 -18.38 -20.63 5.65
N THR A 196 -18.58 -21.35 4.55
CA THR A 196 -18.36 -20.83 3.20
C THR A 196 -19.67 -20.38 2.55
N GLN A 197 -19.59 -19.32 1.75
CA GLN A 197 -20.72 -18.81 0.99
C GLN A 197 -20.23 -18.43 -0.42
N PRO A 198 -20.49 -19.32 -1.41
CA PRO A 198 -20.00 -19.11 -2.77
C PRO A 198 -20.78 -17.98 -3.47
N PRO A 199 -20.16 -17.31 -4.49
CA PRO A 199 -20.83 -16.32 -5.32
C PRO A 199 -21.77 -16.99 -6.35
N ALA A 200 -22.37 -16.19 -7.23
CA ALA A 200 -23.08 -16.71 -8.39
C ALA A 200 -22.18 -17.61 -9.26
N PRO A 201 -22.72 -18.67 -9.88
CA PRO A 201 -21.97 -19.51 -10.80
C PRO A 201 -21.33 -18.71 -11.96
N GLY A 202 -20.12 -19.09 -12.36
CA GLY A 202 -19.42 -18.42 -13.45
C GLY A 202 -18.70 -17.12 -13.06
N THR A 203 -18.48 -16.90 -11.76
CA THR A 203 -17.67 -15.76 -11.28
C THR A 203 -16.19 -16.05 -11.52
N MET A 204 -15.64 -15.43 -12.56
CA MET A 204 -14.26 -15.63 -13.01
C MET A 204 -13.40 -14.41 -12.76
N ILE A 205 -12.15 -14.62 -12.31
CA ILE A 205 -11.14 -13.59 -12.09
C ILE A 205 -9.81 -13.96 -12.76
N GLN A 206 -8.94 -12.98 -13.02
CA GLN A 206 -7.54 -13.24 -13.39
C GLN A 206 -6.68 -13.28 -12.14
N ALA A 207 -6.12 -14.43 -11.81
CA ALA A 207 -5.30 -14.58 -10.62
C ALA A 207 -4.22 -15.67 -10.79
N ASP A 208 -3.16 -15.60 -9.98
CA ASP A 208 -2.19 -16.67 -9.82
C ASP A 208 -2.62 -17.53 -8.61
N SER A 209 -2.99 -18.77 -8.88
CA SER A 209 -3.50 -19.70 -7.86
C SER A 209 -2.52 -19.96 -6.73
N ARG A 210 -1.19 -19.98 -7.01
CA ARG A 210 -0.15 -20.15 -5.98
C ARG A 210 -0.09 -18.96 -5.04
N LEU A 211 -0.14 -17.74 -5.59
CA LEU A 211 -0.14 -16.51 -4.80
C LEU A 211 -1.45 -16.36 -4.02
N LEU A 212 -2.59 -16.72 -4.61
CA LEU A 212 -3.87 -16.75 -3.88
C LEU A 212 -3.87 -17.76 -2.73
N SER A 213 -3.38 -18.98 -2.94
CA SER A 213 -3.23 -19.98 -1.87
C SER A 213 -2.38 -19.40 -0.72
N ARG A 214 -1.30 -18.70 -1.03
CA ARG A 214 -0.44 -18.05 -0.03
C ARG A 214 -1.17 -16.93 0.72
N VAL A 215 -2.03 -16.15 0.04
CA VAL A 215 -2.91 -15.16 0.68
C VAL A 215 -3.85 -15.85 1.68
N MET A 216 -4.49 -16.95 1.26
CA MET A 216 -5.40 -17.73 2.11
C MET A 216 -4.68 -18.31 3.34
N ASP A 217 -3.48 -18.87 3.15
CA ASP A 217 -2.63 -19.36 4.25
C ASP A 217 -2.34 -18.28 5.30
N ASN A 218 -2.01 -17.07 4.85
CA ASN A 218 -1.76 -15.95 5.74
C ASN A 218 -3.01 -15.54 6.52
N LEU A 219 -4.17 -15.48 5.86
CA LEU A 219 -5.44 -15.14 6.51
C LEU A 219 -5.90 -16.24 7.49
N VAL A 220 -5.87 -17.51 7.08
CA VAL A 220 -6.24 -18.64 7.96
C VAL A 220 -5.29 -18.74 9.15
N SER A 221 -3.98 -18.55 8.94
CA SER A 221 -3.02 -18.50 10.05
C SER A 221 -3.30 -17.36 11.02
N ASN A 222 -3.72 -16.19 10.52
CA ASN A 222 -4.14 -15.06 11.34
C ASN A 222 -5.39 -15.41 12.15
N VAL A 223 -6.40 -15.97 11.50
CA VAL A 223 -7.66 -16.41 12.13
C VAL A 223 -7.39 -17.43 13.25
N CYS A 224 -6.60 -18.48 12.98
CA CYS A 224 -6.26 -19.49 14.01
C CYS A 224 -5.53 -18.91 15.24
N LYS A 225 -4.86 -17.78 15.10
CA LYS A 225 -4.12 -17.16 16.21
C LYS A 225 -4.95 -16.20 17.03
N TYR A 226 -5.84 -15.46 16.39
CA TYR A 226 -6.48 -14.30 16.98
C TYR A 226 -8.00 -14.41 17.09
N ALA A 227 -8.64 -15.37 16.42
CA ALA A 227 -10.08 -15.53 16.55
C ALA A 227 -10.47 -16.08 17.93
N LEU A 228 -11.65 -15.67 18.38
CA LEU A 228 -12.28 -16.20 19.57
C LEU A 228 -12.68 -17.67 19.34
N GLU A 229 -12.20 -18.57 20.19
CA GLU A 229 -12.52 -20.00 20.13
C GLU A 229 -14.02 -20.26 20.21
N ASN A 230 -14.45 -21.38 19.65
CA ASN A 230 -15.85 -21.83 19.57
C ASN A 230 -16.76 -20.85 18.80
N THR A 231 -16.17 -20.03 17.91
CA THR A 231 -16.90 -19.15 17.00
C THR A 231 -16.81 -19.61 15.54
N ARG A 232 -17.50 -18.88 14.65
CA ARG A 232 -17.50 -19.16 13.22
C ARG A 232 -16.54 -18.24 12.48
N VAL A 233 -15.91 -18.81 11.46
CA VAL A 233 -15.13 -18.07 10.46
C VAL A 233 -15.90 -18.08 9.15
N TYR A 234 -16.26 -16.92 8.66
CA TYR A 234 -17.01 -16.81 7.41
C TYR A 234 -16.05 -16.48 6.27
N VAL A 235 -16.05 -17.30 5.23
CA VAL A 235 -15.39 -17.04 3.97
C VAL A 235 -16.47 -16.94 2.90
N THR A 236 -16.77 -15.72 2.48
CA THR A 236 -17.87 -15.44 1.57
C THR A 236 -17.36 -14.77 0.31
N ALA A 237 -17.94 -15.09 -0.83
CA ALA A 237 -17.68 -14.34 -2.06
C ALA A 237 -18.98 -13.81 -2.66
N ALA A 238 -18.90 -12.61 -3.22
CA ALA A 238 -20.05 -11.95 -3.88
C ALA A 238 -19.56 -11.08 -5.04
N VAL A 239 -20.43 -10.87 -6.02
CA VAL A 239 -20.18 -9.92 -7.10
C VAL A 239 -20.78 -8.56 -6.72
N ARG A 240 -19.98 -7.50 -6.78
CA ARG A 240 -20.42 -6.12 -6.55
C ARG A 240 -19.75 -5.20 -7.57
N ASP A 241 -20.51 -4.38 -8.23
CA ASP A 241 -20.01 -3.36 -9.18
C ASP A 241 -19.02 -3.92 -10.23
N GLY A 242 -19.29 -5.12 -10.77
CA GLY A 242 -18.42 -5.77 -11.73
C GLY A 242 -17.12 -6.35 -11.15
N GLN A 243 -17.04 -6.51 -9.84
CA GLN A 243 -15.90 -7.06 -9.13
C GLN A 243 -16.31 -8.27 -8.29
N ALA A 244 -15.42 -9.25 -8.18
CA ALA A 244 -15.53 -10.33 -7.21
C ALA A 244 -14.92 -9.89 -5.88
N VAL A 245 -15.70 -9.93 -4.81
CA VAL A 245 -15.28 -9.59 -3.45
C VAL A 245 -15.27 -10.86 -2.61
N ILE A 246 -14.09 -11.32 -2.19
CA ILE A 246 -13.90 -12.47 -1.30
C ILE A 246 -13.62 -11.91 0.10
N SER A 247 -14.48 -12.23 1.06
CA SER A 247 -14.42 -11.69 2.42
C SER A 247 -14.14 -12.77 3.45
N PHE A 248 -13.12 -12.57 4.28
CA PHE A 248 -12.86 -13.33 5.50
C PHE A 248 -13.39 -12.55 6.71
N LYS A 249 -14.16 -13.20 7.60
CA LYS A 249 -14.71 -12.54 8.79
C LYS A 249 -14.60 -13.49 9.98
N ASN A 250 -14.14 -12.96 11.09
CA ASN A 250 -14.09 -13.68 12.38
C ASN A 250 -14.23 -12.69 13.54
N VAL A 251 -14.66 -13.18 14.69
CA VAL A 251 -14.62 -12.44 15.95
C VAL A 251 -13.23 -12.57 16.55
N SER A 252 -12.63 -11.47 16.97
CA SER A 252 -11.34 -11.47 17.67
C SER A 252 -11.49 -11.91 19.11
N ARG A 253 -10.48 -12.61 19.62
CA ARG A 253 -10.41 -12.97 21.05
C ARG A 253 -10.11 -11.77 21.94
N ASP A 254 -9.26 -10.89 21.45
CA ASP A 254 -8.84 -9.68 22.15
C ASP A 254 -9.50 -8.45 21.52
N GLU A 255 -9.70 -7.38 22.30
CA GLU A 255 -10.19 -6.09 21.78
C GLU A 255 -9.27 -5.55 20.69
N LEU A 256 -9.86 -5.09 19.59
CA LEU A 256 -9.15 -4.51 18.46
C LEU A 256 -9.12 -2.98 18.57
N ASN A 257 -8.31 -2.46 19.50
CA ASN A 257 -8.10 -1.02 19.70
C ASN A 257 -7.02 -0.46 18.76
N ILE A 258 -7.01 -0.90 17.51
CA ILE A 258 -6.02 -0.55 16.49
C ILE A 258 -6.74 -0.23 15.19
N SER A 259 -6.27 0.76 14.44
CA SER A 259 -6.86 1.07 13.15
C SER A 259 -6.55 -0.01 12.08
N PRO A 260 -7.43 -0.22 11.09
CA PRO A 260 -7.15 -1.14 9.98
C PRO A 260 -5.84 -0.82 9.25
N ASP A 261 -5.51 0.46 9.09
CA ASP A 261 -4.28 0.91 8.41
C ASP A 261 -3.04 0.55 9.23
N GLU A 262 -3.05 0.78 10.54
CA GLU A 262 -1.97 0.37 11.43
C GLU A 262 -1.79 -1.16 11.44
N LEU A 263 -2.89 -1.94 11.42
CA LEU A 263 -2.83 -3.41 11.40
C LEU A 263 -2.25 -3.95 10.09
N MET A 264 -2.34 -3.17 9.01
CA MET A 264 -1.73 -3.48 7.72
C MET A 264 -0.26 -3.06 7.60
N GLU A 265 0.26 -2.27 8.53
CA GLU A 265 1.68 -1.95 8.55
C GLU A 265 2.49 -3.21 8.87
N ARG A 266 3.72 -3.24 8.36
CA ARG A 266 4.61 -4.39 8.57
C ARG A 266 5.09 -4.43 10.02
N PHE A 267 5.16 -5.63 10.58
CA PHE A 267 5.61 -5.89 11.96
C PHE A 267 4.73 -5.29 13.06
N VAL A 268 3.57 -4.71 12.71
CA VAL A 268 2.63 -4.23 13.70
C VAL A 268 1.86 -5.42 14.29
N ARG A 269 1.70 -5.39 15.59
CA ARG A 269 0.91 -6.34 16.38
C ARG A 269 0.05 -5.54 17.35
N GLY A 270 -1.19 -5.91 17.52
CA GLY A 270 -2.02 -5.36 18.60
C GLY A 270 -1.33 -5.53 19.96
N ASP A 271 -1.49 -4.59 20.88
CA ASP A 271 -0.77 -4.58 22.15
C ASP A 271 -0.92 -5.89 22.95
N ALA A 272 -2.10 -6.49 22.96
CA ALA A 272 -2.37 -7.78 23.63
C ALA A 272 -1.65 -8.97 22.95
N SER A 273 -1.31 -8.88 21.66
CA SER A 273 -0.71 -9.97 20.89
C SER A 273 0.83 -9.96 20.86
N ARG A 274 1.49 -9.04 21.55
CA ARG A 274 2.97 -8.93 21.60
C ARG A 274 3.65 -10.20 22.10
N HIS A 275 2.96 -11.00 22.92
CA HIS A 275 3.48 -12.26 23.47
C HIS A 275 3.07 -13.49 22.63
N SER A 276 2.21 -13.35 21.62
CA SER A 276 1.79 -14.45 20.76
C SER A 276 2.83 -14.77 19.66
N GLU A 277 2.81 -16.02 19.16
CA GLU A 277 3.67 -16.45 18.05
C GLU A 277 3.21 -15.84 16.72
N GLY A 278 4.02 -14.94 16.11
CA GLY A 278 3.73 -14.38 14.79
C GLY A 278 4.82 -13.42 14.31
N SER A 279 4.99 -13.28 12.99
CA SER A 279 5.93 -12.35 12.36
C SER A 279 5.42 -10.91 12.30
N GLY A 280 4.09 -10.71 12.39
CA GLY A 280 3.45 -9.43 12.07
C GLY A 280 3.50 -9.07 10.57
N LEU A 281 3.93 -10.00 9.70
CA LEU A 281 4.07 -9.79 8.26
C LEU A 281 2.92 -10.38 7.44
N GLY A 282 2.13 -11.31 8.00
CA GLY A 282 1.16 -12.08 7.22
C GLY A 282 0.13 -11.24 6.47
N LEU A 283 -0.45 -10.21 7.11
CA LEU A 283 -1.43 -9.32 6.47
C LEU A 283 -0.79 -8.41 5.41
N SER A 284 0.39 -7.89 5.67
CA SER A 284 1.12 -7.06 4.70
C SER A 284 1.59 -7.87 3.48
N ILE A 285 1.99 -9.15 3.68
CA ILE A 285 2.29 -10.09 2.59
C ILE A 285 1.02 -10.36 1.79
N ALA A 286 -0.09 -10.70 2.43
CA ALA A 286 -1.37 -10.95 1.75
C ALA A 286 -1.79 -9.76 0.89
N ARG A 287 -1.73 -8.53 1.42
CA ARG A 287 -1.99 -7.29 0.68
C ARG A 287 -1.08 -7.16 -0.54
N SER A 288 0.24 -7.32 -0.36
CA SER A 288 1.20 -7.17 -1.46
C SER A 288 0.98 -8.22 -2.56
N LEU A 289 0.69 -9.47 -2.20
CA LEU A 289 0.41 -10.54 -3.16
C LEU A 289 -0.90 -10.32 -3.94
N VAL A 290 -1.94 -9.76 -3.32
CA VAL A 290 -3.18 -9.38 -4.00
C VAL A 290 -2.94 -8.22 -4.96
N GLN A 291 -2.22 -7.19 -4.53
CA GLN A 291 -1.89 -6.01 -5.35
C GLN A 291 -1.02 -6.37 -6.57
N LEU A 292 -0.05 -7.27 -6.44
CA LEU A 292 0.76 -7.76 -7.55
C LEU A 292 -0.06 -8.45 -8.64
N GLN A 293 -1.22 -8.99 -8.30
CA GLN A 293 -2.15 -9.62 -9.22
C GLN A 293 -3.21 -8.67 -9.77
N GLY A 294 -3.10 -7.36 -9.49
CA GLY A 294 -4.06 -6.34 -9.92
C GLY A 294 -5.33 -6.27 -9.08
N GLY A 295 -5.38 -6.98 -7.95
CA GLY A 295 -6.47 -6.93 -6.97
C GLY A 295 -6.30 -5.83 -5.92
N THR A 296 -7.32 -5.66 -5.08
CA THR A 296 -7.30 -4.77 -3.92
C THR A 296 -7.52 -5.57 -2.64
N PHE A 297 -6.81 -5.21 -1.59
CA PHE A 297 -6.94 -5.81 -0.26
C PHE A 297 -7.32 -4.73 0.74
N ALA A 298 -8.40 -4.93 1.47
CA ALA A 298 -8.90 -4.01 2.47
C ALA A 298 -9.20 -4.72 3.79
N LEU A 299 -8.92 -4.05 4.91
CA LEU A 299 -9.33 -4.47 6.24
C LEU A 299 -10.42 -3.56 6.77
N SER A 300 -11.34 -4.13 7.52
CA SER A 300 -12.27 -3.38 8.35
C SER A 300 -12.40 -4.04 9.72
N ILE A 301 -12.51 -3.20 10.73
CA ILE A 301 -12.70 -3.60 12.13
C ILE A 301 -13.95 -2.90 12.62
N ASP A 302 -14.87 -3.68 13.19
CA ASP A 302 -16.08 -3.17 13.82
C ASP A 302 -16.20 -3.84 15.19
N ALA A 303 -15.81 -3.13 16.22
CA ALA A 303 -15.58 -3.67 17.56
C ALA A 303 -14.65 -4.91 17.50
N ASP A 304 -15.12 -6.07 17.92
CA ASP A 304 -14.35 -7.33 17.88
C ASP A 304 -14.43 -8.05 16.53
N LEU A 305 -15.17 -7.54 15.56
CA LEU A 305 -15.30 -8.16 14.25
C LEU A 305 -14.16 -7.73 13.34
N PHE A 306 -13.29 -8.69 13.03
CA PHE A 306 -12.25 -8.55 12.01
C PHE A 306 -12.80 -8.96 10.65
N ARG A 307 -12.54 -8.16 9.62
CA ARG A 307 -12.89 -8.46 8.24
C ARG A 307 -11.75 -8.09 7.30
N ALA A 308 -11.39 -9.05 6.42
CA ALA A 308 -10.46 -8.83 5.31
C ALA A 308 -11.22 -9.06 3.98
N ASP A 309 -11.18 -8.10 3.10
CA ASP A 309 -11.78 -8.16 1.76
C ASP A 309 -10.69 -8.21 0.69
N ILE A 310 -10.79 -9.17 -0.20
CA ILE A 310 -9.95 -9.34 -1.38
C ILE A 310 -10.84 -9.07 -2.60
N VAL A 311 -10.48 -8.10 -3.41
CA VAL A 311 -11.29 -7.65 -4.54
C VAL A 311 -10.52 -7.82 -5.84
N PHE A 312 -11.15 -8.47 -6.82
CA PHE A 312 -10.62 -8.60 -8.18
C PHE A 312 -11.66 -8.17 -9.22
N PRO A 313 -11.25 -7.55 -10.33
CA PRO A 313 -12.16 -7.34 -11.47
C PRO A 313 -12.59 -8.68 -12.06
N LEU A 314 -13.86 -8.75 -12.52
CA LEU A 314 -14.35 -9.91 -13.27
C LEU A 314 -13.78 -9.92 -14.69
N ILE A 315 -13.68 -11.12 -15.29
CA ILE A 315 -13.33 -11.34 -16.70
C ILE A 315 -14.51 -11.94 -17.46
#